data_db7ea29c7037b17df7e901e56976aaeb
#
_entry.id   db7ea29c7037b17df7e901e56976aaeb
#
_cell.length_a   1.000
_cell.length_b   1.000
_cell.length_c   1.000
_cell.angle_alpha   90.00
_cell.angle_beta   90.00
_cell.angle_gamma   90.00
#
_symmetry.space_group_name_H-M   'P 1'
#
loop_
_entity.id
_entity.type
_entity.pdbx_description
1 polymer ?
#
loop_
_entity_poly.entity_id
_entity_poly.type
_entity_poly.pdbx_seq_one_letter_code
_entity_poly.pdbx_strand_id
1 'polypeptide(L)'
;MPVAAPKLVPNEQHFHIPGPCEELSLFLRFLPAERASTPRRAVLYVHGATFPSALSIAHRFDGRSWRDALNDAGFDVWGLDFHGFGHSDRYPEMSASAEKAAPLLVADDAARQVEAAARFILAHEDLHKLSIISHSWGAMPACRFAAAHPALVDRLVLFGPIARRPPRRYETPPKFPAWRLVTLEDQWNRFVEDVPVHEPPVLSRRHFEEWGERYLDSDAESRSRDPFGVKTPLGPFSEIIKAWHSQLAYDPTAVCAPVAIIRGEWDGLINDDDTRWLFDAFSQSPVKRDIKISRATHLMHLEAQRMALWEESIGFLNGAGPALVPA
;
A
#
# COMPACT_ATOMS: atom_id res chain seq x y z
N MET A 1 11.52 17.74 19.93
CA MET A 1 11.13 18.03 18.54
C MET A 1 11.15 16.70 17.82
N PRO A 2 10.14 16.37 16.99
CA PRO A 2 10.22 15.16 16.18
C PRO A 2 11.47 15.23 15.29
N VAL A 3 12.19 14.12 15.23
CA VAL A 3 13.37 14.00 14.36
C VAL A 3 12.88 14.09 12.92
N ALA A 4 13.45 15.01 12.13
CA ALA A 4 13.07 15.17 10.73
C ALA A 4 13.28 13.86 9.97
N ALA A 5 12.29 13.47 9.17
CA ALA A 5 12.39 12.28 8.33
C ALA A 5 13.61 12.38 7.39
N PRO A 6 14.43 11.34 7.26
CA PRO A 6 15.54 11.35 6.34
C PRO A 6 15.04 11.37 4.90
N LYS A 7 15.60 12.27 4.07
CA LYS A 7 15.37 12.24 2.63
C LYS A 7 16.10 11.02 2.02
N LEU A 8 15.38 10.24 1.23
CA LEU A 8 15.94 9.08 0.54
C LEU A 8 16.70 9.49 -0.73
N VAL A 9 16.38 10.68 -1.26
CA VAL A 9 17.07 11.30 -2.41
C VAL A 9 17.07 12.83 -2.27
N PRO A 10 18.03 13.55 -2.91
CA PRO A 10 18.18 14.99 -2.71
C PRO A 10 16.93 15.83 -3.01
N ASN A 11 16.19 15.48 -4.06
CA ASN A 11 15.02 16.23 -4.53
C ASN A 11 13.71 15.85 -3.82
N GLU A 12 13.77 14.91 -2.86
CA GLU A 12 12.60 14.52 -2.08
C GLU A 12 12.13 15.66 -1.19
N GLN A 13 10.82 15.88 -1.16
CA GLN A 13 10.14 16.83 -0.30
C GLN A 13 9.27 16.08 0.71
N HIS A 14 9.10 16.65 1.89
CA HIS A 14 8.31 16.09 2.97
C HIS A 14 7.25 17.07 3.42
N PHE A 15 6.05 16.57 3.69
CA PHE A 15 4.94 17.36 4.19
C PHE A 15 4.32 16.67 5.41
N HIS A 16 4.05 17.45 6.43
CA HIS A 16 3.18 17.06 7.53
C HIS A 16 1.85 17.81 7.35
N ILE A 17 0.77 17.08 7.19
CA ILE A 17 -0.56 17.64 6.97
C ILE A 17 -1.47 17.23 8.14
N PRO A 18 -2.50 18.02 8.47
CA PRO A 18 -3.51 17.59 9.43
C PRO A 18 -4.15 16.26 9.03
N GLY A 19 -4.20 15.32 9.97
CA GLY A 19 -4.94 14.07 9.77
C GLY A 19 -6.44 14.24 10.04
N PRO A 20 -7.26 13.23 9.73
CA PRO A 20 -8.69 13.24 10.05
C PRO A 20 -8.98 13.08 11.56
N CYS A 21 -8.00 12.60 12.33
CA CYS A 21 -8.04 12.60 13.78
C CYS A 21 -7.44 13.92 14.27
N GLU A 22 -8.21 14.68 15.05
CA GLU A 22 -7.71 15.91 15.69
C GLU A 22 -6.40 15.59 16.44
N GLU A 23 -5.41 16.47 16.32
CA GLU A 23 -4.08 16.39 16.94
C GLU A 23 -3.08 15.42 16.30
N LEU A 24 -3.46 14.58 15.32
CA LEU A 24 -2.52 13.70 14.62
C LEU A 24 -2.22 14.20 13.20
N SER A 25 -0.93 14.29 12.88
CA SER A 25 -0.45 14.68 11.55
C SER A 25 -0.12 13.45 10.71
N LEU A 26 -0.44 13.54 9.42
CA LEU A 26 -0.02 12.57 8.40
C LEU A 26 1.29 13.04 7.76
N PHE A 27 2.15 12.10 7.48
CA PHE A 27 3.37 12.33 6.72
C PHE A 27 3.21 11.93 5.27
N LEU A 28 3.59 12.84 4.37
CA LEU A 28 3.67 12.60 2.94
C LEU A 28 5.11 12.82 2.47
N ARG A 29 5.63 11.86 1.70
CA ARG A 29 6.86 12.05 0.93
C ARG A 29 6.55 12.28 -0.53
N PHE A 30 7.22 13.20 -1.15
CA PHE A 30 7.01 13.61 -2.51
C PHE A 30 8.32 13.60 -3.30
N LEU A 31 8.28 13.04 -4.50
CA LEU A 31 9.35 13.16 -5.47
C LEU A 31 8.76 13.67 -6.78
N PRO A 32 9.05 14.95 -7.15
CA PRO A 32 8.61 15.50 -8.42
C PRO A 32 9.33 14.80 -9.58
N ALA A 33 8.64 14.61 -10.70
CA ALA A 33 9.24 14.11 -11.92
C ALA A 33 10.23 15.14 -12.47
N GLU A 34 11.43 14.69 -12.86
CA GLU A 34 12.41 15.58 -13.51
C GLU A 34 11.91 16.10 -14.86
N ARG A 35 11.13 15.27 -15.57
CA ARG A 35 10.45 15.61 -16.83
C ARG A 35 8.96 15.32 -16.66
N ALA A 36 8.26 16.27 -16.05
CA ALA A 36 6.82 16.13 -15.85
C ALA A 36 6.09 15.95 -17.19
N SER A 37 5.09 15.08 -17.20
CA SER A 37 4.19 14.93 -18.34
C SER A 37 3.38 16.21 -18.61
N THR A 38 2.88 16.36 -19.82
CA THR A 38 1.94 17.43 -20.15
C THR A 38 0.64 16.80 -20.69
N PRO A 39 -0.48 16.92 -19.97
CA PRO A 39 -0.64 17.54 -18.63
C PRO A 39 0.12 16.79 -17.53
N ARG A 40 0.38 17.47 -16.41
CA ARG A 40 1.00 16.87 -15.21
C ARG A 40 0.12 15.75 -14.67
N ARG A 41 0.74 14.72 -14.12
CA ARG A 41 0.06 13.55 -13.56
C ARG A 41 0.70 13.16 -12.24
N ALA A 42 -0.12 13.00 -11.20
CA ALA A 42 0.32 12.56 -9.89
C ALA A 42 -0.12 11.13 -9.58
N VAL A 43 0.73 10.42 -8.85
CA VAL A 43 0.45 9.10 -8.28
C VAL A 43 0.57 9.17 -6.76
N LEU A 44 -0.47 8.75 -6.05
CA LEU A 44 -0.45 8.51 -4.61
C LEU A 44 -0.24 7.03 -4.35
N TYR A 45 0.81 6.68 -3.63
CA TYR A 45 1.02 5.33 -3.11
C TYR A 45 0.42 5.16 -1.72
N VAL A 46 -0.40 4.12 -1.56
CA VAL A 46 -1.07 3.71 -0.33
C VAL A 46 -0.52 2.36 0.10
N HIS A 47 0.24 2.34 1.20
CA HIS A 47 0.95 1.14 1.66
C HIS A 47 0.02 0.09 2.29
N GLY A 48 0.54 -1.14 2.44
CA GLY A 48 -0.13 -2.27 3.07
C GLY A 48 -0.07 -2.25 4.60
N ALA A 49 -0.23 -3.43 5.20
CA ALA A 49 -0.48 -3.60 6.63
C ALA A 49 0.76 -3.53 7.53
N THR A 50 1.99 -3.54 7.01
CA THR A 50 3.17 -3.82 7.85
C THR A 50 4.31 -2.82 7.78
N PHE A 51 4.43 -2.02 6.74
CA PHE A 51 5.52 -1.04 6.62
C PHE A 51 5.16 0.14 5.72
N PRO A 52 5.76 1.34 5.97
CA PRO A 52 5.39 2.60 5.33
C PRO A 52 5.93 2.75 3.91
N SER A 53 5.62 3.90 3.29
CA SER A 53 5.99 4.25 1.91
C SER A 53 7.50 4.22 1.64
N ALA A 54 8.32 4.59 2.63
CA ALA A 54 9.79 4.57 2.52
C ALA A 54 10.36 3.17 2.28
N LEU A 55 9.68 2.14 2.78
CA LEU A 55 10.11 0.74 2.76
C LEU A 55 9.44 -0.07 1.65
N SER A 56 8.63 0.58 0.84
CA SER A 56 7.89 0.00 -0.27
C SER A 56 8.19 0.75 -1.57
N ILE A 57 7.32 1.65 -2.03
CA ILE A 57 7.48 2.32 -3.32
C ILE A 57 8.77 3.13 -3.45
N ALA A 58 9.25 3.71 -2.34
CA ALA A 58 10.44 4.55 -2.32
C ALA A 58 11.73 3.80 -1.96
N HIS A 59 11.64 2.52 -1.56
CA HIS A 59 12.82 1.74 -1.23
C HIS A 59 13.64 1.44 -2.48
N ARG A 60 14.96 1.67 -2.39
CA ARG A 60 15.90 1.42 -3.49
C ARG A 60 16.72 0.17 -3.21
N PHE A 61 16.59 -0.81 -4.10
CA PHE A 61 17.59 -1.84 -4.26
C PHE A 61 18.43 -1.55 -5.50
N ASP A 62 19.72 -1.74 -5.41
CA ASP A 62 20.67 -1.53 -6.51
C ASP A 62 20.52 -0.11 -7.14
N GLY A 63 20.25 0.88 -6.29
CA GLY A 63 20.15 2.29 -6.68
C GLY A 63 18.82 2.75 -7.28
N ARG A 64 17.81 1.87 -7.45
CA ARG A 64 16.54 2.20 -8.10
C ARG A 64 15.33 1.71 -7.32
N SER A 65 14.27 2.50 -7.31
CA SER A 65 12.96 2.20 -6.69
C SER A 65 11.83 2.23 -7.72
N TRP A 66 10.66 1.72 -7.32
CA TRP A 66 9.44 1.86 -8.11
C TRP A 66 9.07 3.32 -8.34
N ARG A 67 9.27 4.15 -7.32
CA ARG A 67 9.08 5.59 -7.40
C ARG A 67 9.94 6.24 -8.49
N ASP A 68 11.21 5.83 -8.60
CA ASP A 68 12.11 6.35 -9.65
C ASP A 68 11.62 5.97 -11.05
N ALA A 69 11.14 4.73 -11.22
CA ALA A 69 10.59 4.30 -12.51
C ALA A 69 9.32 5.07 -12.90
N LEU A 70 8.46 5.40 -11.94
CA LEU A 70 7.30 6.26 -12.17
C LEU A 70 7.68 7.69 -12.50
N ASN A 71 8.72 8.25 -11.85
CA ASN A 71 9.25 9.59 -12.20
C ASN A 71 9.82 9.61 -13.61
N ASP A 72 10.59 8.59 -14.01
CA ASP A 72 11.11 8.45 -15.37
C ASP A 72 9.98 8.42 -16.42
N ALA A 73 8.81 7.87 -16.04
CA ALA A 73 7.61 7.85 -16.86
C ALA A 73 6.79 9.17 -16.79
N GLY A 74 7.29 10.19 -16.09
CA GLY A 74 6.71 11.53 -16.03
C GLY A 74 5.63 11.74 -14.98
N PHE A 75 5.53 10.85 -13.97
CA PHE A 75 4.60 11.01 -12.85
C PHE A 75 5.27 11.71 -11.67
N ASP A 76 4.57 12.65 -11.06
CA ASP A 76 4.85 13.15 -9.74
C ASP A 76 4.41 12.10 -8.70
N VAL A 77 5.33 11.64 -7.84
CA VAL A 77 5.05 10.48 -6.98
C VAL A 77 4.99 10.85 -5.51
N TRP A 78 3.86 10.55 -4.90
CA TRP A 78 3.55 10.78 -3.51
C TRP A 78 3.43 9.45 -2.75
N GLY A 79 3.96 9.39 -1.55
CA GLY A 79 3.79 8.25 -0.64
C GLY A 79 3.18 8.72 0.67
N LEU A 80 2.05 8.15 1.06
CA LEU A 80 1.41 8.35 2.35
C LEU A 80 1.99 7.35 3.36
N ASP A 81 2.31 7.81 4.55
CA ASP A 81 2.45 6.97 5.73
C ASP A 81 1.16 7.12 6.56
N PHE A 82 0.46 6.03 6.83
CA PHE A 82 -0.72 6.05 7.72
C PHE A 82 -0.33 6.34 9.17
N HIS A 83 -1.25 6.86 9.98
CA HIS A 83 -1.05 6.98 11.42
C HIS A 83 -0.59 5.65 12.03
N GLY A 84 0.39 5.69 12.90
CA GLY A 84 1.01 4.51 13.48
C GLY A 84 2.15 3.92 12.67
N PHE A 85 2.45 4.46 11.47
CA PHE A 85 3.53 4.02 10.60
C PHE A 85 4.50 5.16 10.24
N GLY A 86 5.74 4.79 10.02
CA GLY A 86 6.76 5.66 9.47
C GLY A 86 6.90 6.98 10.23
N HIS A 87 6.74 8.08 9.50
CA HIS A 87 6.88 9.44 10.03
C HIS A 87 5.53 10.15 10.28
N SER A 88 4.40 9.49 10.08
CA SER A 88 3.10 9.96 10.60
C SER A 88 3.03 9.79 12.10
N ASP A 89 2.20 10.62 12.75
CA ASP A 89 2.00 10.52 14.19
C ASP A 89 1.45 9.14 14.57
N ARG A 90 1.83 8.71 15.76
CA ARG A 90 1.38 7.44 16.31
C ARG A 90 0.14 7.66 17.15
N TYR A 91 -0.76 6.66 17.09
CA TYR A 91 -1.91 6.66 17.98
C TYR A 91 -1.46 6.66 19.45
N PRO A 92 -2.06 7.48 20.34
CA PRO A 92 -1.72 7.50 21.77
C PRO A 92 -1.80 6.11 22.41
N GLU A 93 -2.72 5.26 21.96
CA GLU A 93 -2.92 3.90 22.45
C GLU A 93 -1.70 2.99 22.20
N MET A 94 -0.83 3.33 21.25
CA MET A 94 0.41 2.58 21.00
C MET A 94 1.44 2.76 22.12
N SER A 95 1.23 3.72 23.02
CA SER A 95 2.05 3.90 24.23
C SER A 95 1.58 3.01 25.41
N ALA A 96 0.38 2.43 25.31
CA ALA A 96 -0.20 1.56 26.32
C ALA A 96 -0.09 0.07 25.92
N SER A 97 -0.54 -0.84 26.81
CA SER A 97 -0.68 -2.26 26.49
C SER A 97 -1.68 -2.46 25.33
N ALA A 98 -1.33 -3.29 24.37
CA ALA A 98 -2.09 -3.50 23.15
C ALA A 98 -3.53 -4.00 23.39
N GLU A 99 -3.76 -4.72 24.50
CA GLU A 99 -5.05 -5.30 24.85
C GLU A 99 -6.04 -4.26 25.39
N LYS A 100 -5.59 -3.03 25.69
CA LYS A 100 -6.43 -1.98 26.30
C LYS A 100 -7.30 -1.23 25.29
N ALA A 101 -7.06 -1.40 24.00
CA ALA A 101 -7.83 -0.72 22.96
C ALA A 101 -8.23 -1.69 21.84
N ALA A 102 -9.22 -1.27 21.05
CA ALA A 102 -9.62 -1.97 19.83
C ALA A 102 -8.51 -1.86 18.76
N PRO A 103 -8.51 -2.72 17.73
CA PRO A 103 -7.57 -2.64 16.61
C PRO A 103 -7.53 -1.24 16.00
N LEU A 104 -6.33 -0.64 15.96
CA LEU A 104 -6.08 0.69 15.41
C LEU A 104 -5.94 0.64 13.89
N LEU A 105 -6.27 1.74 13.22
CA LEU A 105 -6.18 1.90 11.76
C LEU A 105 -7.10 0.91 11.02
N VAL A 106 -8.40 1.07 11.16
CA VAL A 106 -9.39 0.36 10.32
C VAL A 106 -9.58 1.08 8.98
N ALA A 107 -10.11 0.39 7.98
CA ALA A 107 -10.21 0.91 6.61
C ALA A 107 -11.04 2.20 6.49
N ASP A 108 -12.05 2.40 7.33
CA ASP A 108 -12.82 3.64 7.39
C ASP A 108 -11.96 4.83 7.81
N ASP A 109 -11.15 4.65 8.82
CA ASP A 109 -10.18 5.63 9.32
C ASP A 109 -9.09 5.91 8.28
N ALA A 110 -8.54 4.85 7.70
CA ALA A 110 -7.51 4.94 6.67
C ALA A 110 -8.03 5.60 5.39
N ALA A 111 -9.30 5.38 5.00
CA ALA A 111 -9.89 6.04 3.85
C ALA A 111 -9.99 7.56 4.03
N ARG A 112 -10.28 8.03 5.25
CA ARG A 112 -10.23 9.47 5.58
C ARG A 112 -8.81 10.03 5.51
N GLN A 113 -7.80 9.22 5.87
CA GLN A 113 -6.39 9.61 5.73
C GLN A 113 -5.98 9.67 4.25
N VAL A 114 -6.43 8.73 3.41
CA VAL A 114 -6.26 8.77 1.95
C VAL A 114 -6.93 10.02 1.36
N GLU A 115 -8.15 10.37 1.81
CA GLU A 115 -8.86 11.58 1.37
C GLU A 115 -8.09 12.85 1.72
N ALA A 116 -7.59 12.98 2.96
CA ALA A 116 -6.80 14.13 3.39
C ALA A 116 -5.54 14.28 2.53
N ALA A 117 -4.82 13.18 2.30
CA ALA A 117 -3.64 13.17 1.43
C ALA A 117 -3.98 13.53 -0.02
N ALA A 118 -5.02 12.92 -0.61
CA ALA A 118 -5.42 13.16 -1.98
C ALA A 118 -5.82 14.62 -2.21
N ARG A 119 -6.63 15.20 -1.32
CA ARG A 119 -7.04 16.62 -1.41
C ARG A 119 -5.84 17.57 -1.28
N PHE A 120 -4.91 17.28 -0.38
CA PHE A 120 -3.68 18.07 -0.26
C PHE A 120 -2.87 18.00 -1.55
N ILE A 121 -2.64 16.82 -2.11
CA ILE A 121 -1.88 16.62 -3.34
C ILE A 121 -2.53 17.34 -4.52
N LEU A 122 -3.84 17.20 -4.71
CA LEU A 122 -4.57 17.86 -5.79
C LEU A 122 -4.48 19.38 -5.72
N ALA A 123 -4.58 19.94 -4.51
CA ALA A 123 -4.42 21.38 -4.30
C ALA A 123 -2.95 21.84 -4.50
N HIS A 124 -1.96 21.06 -4.05
CA HIS A 124 -0.54 21.37 -4.17
C HIS A 124 -0.06 21.36 -5.62
N GLU A 125 -0.53 20.39 -6.42
CA GLU A 125 -0.14 20.18 -7.81
C GLU A 125 -1.06 20.90 -8.83
N ASP A 126 -2.12 21.57 -8.38
CA ASP A 126 -3.18 22.15 -9.22
C ASP A 126 -3.78 21.13 -10.20
N LEU A 127 -4.18 19.98 -9.65
CA LEU A 127 -4.75 18.87 -10.39
C LEU A 127 -6.20 18.61 -9.98
N HIS A 128 -7.01 18.09 -10.91
CA HIS A 128 -8.39 17.67 -10.64
C HIS A 128 -8.51 16.20 -10.28
N LYS A 129 -7.56 15.37 -10.71
CA LYS A 129 -7.51 13.93 -10.48
C LYS A 129 -6.10 13.46 -10.23
N LEU A 130 -5.96 12.38 -9.47
CA LEU A 130 -4.71 11.65 -9.31
C LEU A 130 -4.93 10.14 -9.50
N SER A 131 -3.88 9.43 -9.86
CA SER A 131 -3.88 7.97 -9.85
C SER A 131 -3.45 7.44 -8.49
N ILE A 132 -3.94 6.25 -8.14
CA ILE A 132 -3.56 5.59 -6.88
C ILE A 132 -2.94 4.23 -7.19
N ILE A 133 -1.79 3.97 -6.57
CA ILE A 133 -1.22 2.63 -6.45
C ILE A 133 -1.40 2.20 -5.00
N SER A 134 -2.02 1.06 -4.76
CA SER A 134 -2.20 0.54 -3.41
C SER A 134 -1.71 -0.89 -3.29
N HIS A 135 -1.16 -1.24 -2.13
CA HIS A 135 -0.66 -2.57 -1.84
C HIS A 135 -1.50 -3.27 -0.79
N SER A 136 -1.86 -4.54 -1.03
CA SER A 136 -2.43 -5.43 -0.01
C SER A 136 -3.71 -4.86 0.62
N TRP A 137 -3.76 -4.84 1.95
CA TRP A 137 -4.84 -4.20 2.71
C TRP A 137 -5.06 -2.73 2.32
N GLY A 138 -4.02 -2.01 1.91
CA GLY A 138 -4.14 -0.62 1.44
C GLY A 138 -5.11 -0.44 0.27
N ALA A 139 -5.46 -1.51 -0.44
CA ALA A 139 -6.51 -1.49 -1.46
C ALA A 139 -7.91 -1.22 -0.86
N MET A 140 -8.16 -1.62 0.41
CA MET A 140 -9.45 -1.36 1.05
C MET A 140 -9.72 0.14 1.24
N PRO A 141 -8.85 0.91 1.94
CA PRO A 141 -9.04 2.35 2.07
C PRO A 141 -8.97 3.10 0.73
N ALA A 142 -8.10 2.67 -0.20
CA ALA A 142 -7.99 3.29 -1.52
C ALA A 142 -9.28 3.11 -2.35
N CYS A 143 -9.85 1.91 -2.40
CA CYS A 143 -11.11 1.65 -3.10
C CYS A 143 -12.31 2.31 -2.39
N ARG A 144 -12.32 2.35 -1.05
CA ARG A 144 -13.35 3.07 -0.29
C ARG A 144 -13.33 4.57 -0.62
N PHE A 145 -12.16 5.17 -0.66
CA PHE A 145 -11.99 6.56 -1.10
C PHE A 145 -12.44 6.76 -2.56
N ALA A 146 -12.02 5.88 -3.48
CA ALA A 146 -12.37 5.99 -4.89
C ALA A 146 -13.87 5.84 -5.15
N ALA A 147 -14.55 4.98 -4.39
CA ALA A 147 -16.01 4.84 -4.45
C ALA A 147 -16.74 6.09 -3.95
N ALA A 148 -16.23 6.71 -2.87
CA ALA A 148 -16.82 7.93 -2.31
C ALA A 148 -16.52 9.19 -3.14
N HIS A 149 -15.38 9.23 -3.83
CA HIS A 149 -14.89 10.41 -4.56
C HIS A 149 -14.45 10.07 -6.00
N PRO A 150 -15.34 9.52 -6.87
CA PRO A 150 -14.96 9.05 -8.21
C PRO A 150 -14.41 10.16 -9.11
N ALA A 151 -14.79 11.42 -8.85
CA ALA A 151 -14.29 12.57 -9.61
C ALA A 151 -12.82 12.91 -9.34
N LEU A 152 -12.24 12.43 -8.24
CA LEU A 152 -10.86 12.73 -7.83
C LEU A 152 -9.86 11.65 -8.26
N VAL A 153 -10.33 10.50 -8.74
CA VAL A 153 -9.48 9.35 -9.08
C VAL A 153 -9.44 9.15 -10.60
N ASP A 154 -8.23 9.12 -11.15
CA ASP A 154 -8.01 8.85 -12.57
C ASP A 154 -7.93 7.34 -12.83
N ARG A 155 -7.05 6.61 -12.12
CA ARG A 155 -6.82 5.17 -12.26
C ARG A 155 -6.42 4.55 -10.92
N LEU A 156 -6.73 3.26 -10.76
CA LEU A 156 -6.34 2.45 -9.62
C LEU A 156 -5.43 1.29 -10.07
N VAL A 157 -4.26 1.18 -9.47
CA VAL A 157 -3.44 -0.03 -9.51
C VAL A 157 -3.51 -0.69 -8.14
N LEU A 158 -4.09 -1.88 -8.08
CA LEU A 158 -4.26 -2.67 -6.88
C LEU A 158 -3.25 -3.82 -6.92
N PHE A 159 -2.17 -3.71 -6.17
CA PHE A 159 -1.15 -4.73 -6.09
C PHE A 159 -1.42 -5.66 -4.91
N GLY A 160 -1.64 -6.94 -5.18
CA GLY A 160 -1.96 -7.95 -4.18
C GLY A 160 -3.18 -7.59 -3.31
N PRO A 161 -4.31 -7.08 -3.87
CA PRO A 161 -5.42 -6.60 -3.07
C PRO A 161 -6.08 -7.74 -2.30
N ILE A 162 -6.62 -7.43 -1.12
CA ILE A 162 -7.40 -8.39 -0.34
C ILE A 162 -8.82 -8.47 -0.92
N ALA A 163 -9.26 -9.67 -1.24
CA ALA A 163 -10.59 -9.97 -1.74
C ALA A 163 -11.49 -10.57 -0.64
N ARG A 164 -12.80 -10.53 -0.91
CA ARG A 164 -13.78 -11.20 -0.06
C ARG A 164 -13.75 -12.71 -0.31
N ARG A 165 -13.72 -13.48 0.78
CA ARG A 165 -13.90 -14.93 0.74
C ARG A 165 -15.16 -15.36 1.49
N PRO A 166 -15.82 -16.46 1.11
CA PRO A 166 -16.93 -17.00 1.90
C PRO A 166 -16.43 -17.44 3.27
N PRO A 167 -17.24 -17.32 4.33
CA PRO A 167 -16.85 -17.73 5.66
C PRO A 167 -16.59 -19.23 5.68
N ARG A 168 -15.53 -19.66 6.33
CA ARG A 168 -15.34 -21.06 6.66
C ARG A 168 -16.36 -21.45 7.71
N ARG A 169 -17.03 -22.58 7.53
CA ARG A 169 -18.05 -23.05 8.48
C ARG A 169 -17.42 -23.19 9.87
N TYR A 170 -18.10 -22.64 10.90
CA TYR A 170 -17.76 -22.71 12.32
C TYR A 170 -16.54 -21.92 12.80
N GLU A 171 -15.92 -21.06 11.99
CA GLU A 171 -14.85 -20.18 12.45
C GLU A 171 -15.41 -18.84 12.92
N THR A 172 -15.16 -18.49 14.18
CA THR A 172 -15.39 -17.13 14.68
C THR A 172 -14.12 -16.32 14.45
N PRO A 173 -14.21 -15.12 13.85
CA PRO A 173 -13.03 -14.29 13.67
C PRO A 173 -12.33 -14.02 15.00
N PRO A 174 -11.00 -14.14 15.06
CA PRO A 174 -10.25 -13.87 16.28
C PRO A 174 -10.39 -12.39 16.66
N LYS A 175 -10.32 -12.10 17.97
CA LYS A 175 -10.17 -10.74 18.46
C LYS A 175 -8.71 -10.32 18.34
N PHE A 176 -8.48 -9.13 17.83
CA PHE A 176 -7.15 -8.55 17.69
C PHE A 176 -6.96 -7.45 18.73
N PRO A 177 -5.76 -7.32 19.31
CA PRO A 177 -5.39 -6.17 20.12
C PRO A 177 -5.20 -4.92 19.24
N ALA A 178 -4.91 -3.78 19.85
CA ALA A 178 -4.74 -2.50 19.16
C ALA A 178 -3.56 -2.52 18.17
N TRP A 179 -2.45 -3.09 18.60
CA TRP A 179 -1.19 -3.16 17.85
C TRP A 179 -0.41 -4.42 18.23
N ARG A 180 0.61 -4.75 17.44
CA ARG A 180 1.59 -5.82 17.73
C ARG A 180 3.01 -5.33 17.52
N LEU A 181 3.97 -5.99 18.15
CA LEU A 181 5.39 -5.87 17.82
C LEU A 181 5.69 -6.80 16.65
N VAL A 182 6.42 -6.30 15.65
CA VAL A 182 6.88 -7.06 14.48
C VAL A 182 8.39 -6.99 14.40
N THR A 183 9.05 -8.12 14.50
CA THR A 183 10.51 -8.26 14.47
C THR A 183 11.06 -8.42 13.05
N LEU A 184 12.39 -8.39 12.89
CA LEU A 184 13.02 -8.73 11.61
C LEU A 184 12.83 -10.21 11.25
N GLU A 185 12.76 -11.09 12.24
CA GLU A 185 12.45 -12.51 12.01
C GLU A 185 11.02 -12.70 11.47
N ASP A 186 10.04 -12.01 12.06
CA ASP A 186 8.66 -12.03 11.55
C ASP A 186 8.60 -11.54 10.10
N GLN A 187 9.34 -10.46 9.78
CA GLN A 187 9.40 -9.94 8.42
C GLN A 187 10.09 -10.92 7.46
N TRP A 188 11.22 -11.52 7.85
CA TRP A 188 11.87 -12.51 7.00
C TRP A 188 10.94 -13.69 6.69
N ASN A 189 10.28 -14.22 7.72
CA ASN A 189 9.33 -15.31 7.55
C ASN A 189 8.23 -14.90 6.56
N ARG A 190 7.70 -13.68 6.67
CA ARG A 190 6.70 -13.16 5.74
C ARG A 190 7.22 -13.04 4.29
N PHE A 191 8.50 -12.72 4.09
CA PHE A 191 9.10 -12.61 2.76
C PHE A 191 9.30 -13.96 2.07
N VAL A 192 9.37 -15.06 2.82
CA VAL A 192 9.70 -16.39 2.27
C VAL A 192 8.55 -17.41 2.37
N GLU A 193 7.51 -17.15 3.17
CA GLU A 193 6.45 -18.13 3.45
C GLU A 193 5.65 -18.56 2.22
N ASP A 194 5.50 -17.69 1.23
CA ASP A 194 4.74 -17.96 0.01
C ASP A 194 5.61 -18.59 -1.11
N VAL A 195 6.93 -18.65 -0.92
CA VAL A 195 7.86 -19.23 -1.91
C VAL A 195 7.74 -20.75 -1.88
N PRO A 196 7.52 -21.42 -3.02
CA PRO A 196 7.46 -22.89 -3.07
C PRO A 196 8.75 -23.54 -2.53
N VAL A 197 8.60 -24.63 -1.79
CA VAL A 197 9.70 -25.30 -1.05
C VAL A 197 10.92 -25.65 -1.94
N HIS A 198 10.71 -25.86 -3.24
CA HIS A 198 11.78 -26.22 -4.19
C HIS A 198 12.42 -25.01 -4.88
N GLU A 199 11.92 -23.81 -4.61
CA GLU A 199 12.41 -22.60 -5.22
C GLU A 199 13.30 -21.82 -4.25
N PRO A 200 14.33 -21.13 -4.75
CA PRO A 200 15.12 -20.24 -3.90
C PRO A 200 14.30 -19.01 -3.48
N PRO A 201 14.62 -18.39 -2.34
CA PRO A 201 14.00 -17.14 -1.94
C PRO A 201 14.09 -16.08 -3.05
N VAL A 202 12.99 -15.37 -3.30
CA VAL A 202 12.91 -14.33 -4.34
C VAL A 202 13.44 -12.97 -3.89
N LEU A 203 13.67 -12.81 -2.58
CA LEU A 203 14.42 -11.70 -1.99
C LEU A 203 15.76 -12.22 -1.47
N SER A 204 16.88 -11.63 -1.91
CA SER A 204 18.21 -12.01 -1.43
C SER A 204 18.38 -11.63 0.04
N ARG A 205 19.16 -12.44 0.78
CA ARG A 205 19.47 -12.14 2.19
C ARG A 205 20.17 -10.77 2.33
N ARG A 206 21.05 -10.40 1.42
CA ARG A 206 21.71 -9.08 1.38
C ARG A 206 20.68 -7.93 1.27
N HIS A 207 19.72 -8.05 0.35
CA HIS A 207 18.68 -7.03 0.20
C HIS A 207 17.77 -6.96 1.43
N PHE A 208 17.45 -8.13 2.03
CA PHE A 208 16.66 -8.14 3.25
C PHE A 208 17.38 -7.47 4.43
N GLU A 209 18.67 -7.71 4.61
CA GLU A 209 19.47 -7.08 5.66
C GLU A 209 19.54 -5.56 5.48
N GLU A 210 19.79 -5.08 4.25
CA GLU A 210 19.76 -3.66 3.92
C GLU A 210 18.38 -3.02 4.19
N TRP A 211 17.31 -3.70 3.82
CA TRP A 211 15.93 -3.27 4.06
C TRP A 211 15.60 -3.29 5.55
N GLY A 212 16.05 -4.33 6.25
CA GLY A 212 15.76 -4.57 7.67
C GLY A 212 16.30 -3.46 8.59
N GLU A 213 17.47 -2.93 8.32
CA GLU A 213 18.02 -1.80 9.07
C GLU A 213 17.09 -0.57 8.96
N ARG A 214 16.62 -0.28 7.74
CA ARG A 214 15.68 0.83 7.49
C ARG A 214 14.28 0.55 8.06
N TYR A 215 13.89 -0.73 8.13
CA TYR A 215 12.65 -1.12 8.78
C TYR A 215 12.66 -0.77 10.27
N LEU A 216 13.73 -1.09 10.97
CA LEU A 216 13.89 -0.68 12.36
C LEU A 216 13.93 0.84 12.52
N ASP A 217 14.54 1.58 11.60
CA ASP A 217 14.57 3.06 11.62
C ASP A 217 13.18 3.70 11.41
N SER A 218 12.18 2.93 10.92
CA SER A 218 10.82 3.44 10.76
C SER A 218 10.03 3.62 12.08
N ASP A 219 10.59 3.16 13.20
CA ASP A 219 10.06 3.36 14.54
C ASP A 219 11.21 3.76 15.49
N ALA A 220 11.19 4.99 15.99
CA ALA A 220 12.26 5.56 16.81
C ALA A 220 12.62 4.74 18.06
N GLU A 221 11.65 3.96 18.58
CA GLU A 221 11.86 3.12 19.76
C GLU A 221 12.19 1.65 19.41
N SER A 222 12.28 1.29 18.14
CA SER A 222 12.43 -0.10 17.70
C SER A 222 13.62 -0.82 18.34
N ARG A 223 14.77 -0.13 18.42
CA ARG A 223 16.02 -0.66 18.97
C ARG A 223 16.13 -0.56 20.49
N SER A 224 15.19 0.10 21.16
CA SER A 224 15.12 0.13 22.63
C SER A 224 14.31 -1.04 23.21
N ARG A 225 13.63 -1.80 22.37
CA ARG A 225 12.82 -2.96 22.78
C ARG A 225 13.63 -4.24 22.77
N ASP A 226 13.18 -5.22 23.50
CA ASP A 226 13.72 -6.58 23.52
C ASP A 226 12.56 -7.58 23.27
N PRO A 227 12.50 -8.28 22.13
CA PRO A 227 13.38 -8.12 20.96
C PRO A 227 13.20 -6.78 20.22
N PHE A 228 14.19 -6.38 19.41
CA PHE A 228 14.06 -5.25 18.50
C PHE A 228 12.85 -5.44 17.58
N GLY A 229 12.02 -4.42 17.44
CA GLY A 229 10.83 -4.55 16.62
C GLY A 229 10.05 -3.24 16.48
N VAL A 230 9.22 -3.19 15.48
CA VAL A 230 8.38 -2.06 15.11
C VAL A 230 6.95 -2.31 15.60
N LYS A 231 6.35 -1.37 16.31
CA LYS A 231 4.93 -1.43 16.66
C LYS A 231 4.08 -1.17 15.42
N THR A 232 3.15 -2.08 15.15
CA THR A 232 2.30 -2.05 13.95
C THR A 232 0.83 -2.15 14.34
N PRO A 233 -0.05 -1.20 13.93
CA PRO A 233 -1.49 -1.29 14.12
C PRO A 233 -2.09 -2.59 13.60
N LEU A 234 -3.08 -3.16 14.29
CA LEU A 234 -3.69 -4.45 13.94
C LEU A 234 -5.08 -4.34 13.28
N GLY A 235 -5.61 -3.13 13.10
CA GLY A 235 -6.81 -2.92 12.30
C GLY A 235 -6.73 -3.53 10.90
N PRO A 236 -5.61 -3.34 10.16
CA PRO A 236 -5.41 -3.97 8.86
C PRO A 236 -5.60 -5.50 8.88
N PHE A 237 -4.97 -6.20 9.80
CA PHE A 237 -5.11 -7.66 9.93
C PHE A 237 -6.51 -8.08 10.35
N SER A 238 -7.12 -7.34 11.26
CA SER A 238 -8.51 -7.57 11.68
C SER A 238 -9.46 -7.52 10.48
N GLU A 239 -9.26 -6.59 9.56
CA GLU A 239 -10.13 -6.43 8.39
C GLU A 239 -9.82 -7.40 7.26
N ILE A 240 -8.58 -7.85 7.10
CA ILE A 240 -8.23 -8.98 6.22
C ILE A 240 -9.03 -10.21 6.66
N ILE A 241 -9.01 -10.53 7.95
CA ILE A 241 -9.76 -11.68 8.47
C ILE A 241 -11.27 -11.48 8.30
N LYS A 242 -11.80 -10.27 8.53
CA LYS A 242 -13.23 -9.96 8.26
C LYS A 242 -13.58 -10.15 6.79
N ALA A 243 -12.72 -9.72 5.85
CA ALA A 243 -12.93 -9.91 4.43
C ALA A 243 -13.01 -11.41 4.07
N TRP A 244 -12.16 -12.23 4.68
CA TRP A 244 -12.21 -13.69 4.52
C TRP A 244 -13.39 -14.36 5.26
N HIS A 245 -14.19 -13.56 5.97
CA HIS A 245 -15.49 -13.94 6.54
C HIS A 245 -16.64 -13.15 5.88
N SER A 246 -16.52 -12.82 4.61
CA SER A 246 -17.51 -12.10 3.79
C SER A 246 -17.76 -10.63 4.13
N GLN A 247 -16.93 -10.02 4.95
CA GLN A 247 -17.08 -8.62 5.40
C GLN A 247 -15.96 -7.74 4.80
N LEU A 248 -15.98 -7.55 3.48
CA LEU A 248 -15.05 -6.63 2.83
C LEU A 248 -15.39 -5.18 3.22
N ALA A 249 -14.36 -4.39 3.53
CA ALA A 249 -14.53 -3.03 4.07
C ALA A 249 -14.99 -1.99 3.04
N TYR A 250 -15.16 -2.35 1.78
CA TYR A 250 -15.70 -1.50 0.71
C TYR A 250 -16.58 -2.28 -0.25
N ASP A 251 -17.36 -1.57 -1.04
CA ASP A 251 -18.16 -2.15 -2.13
C ASP A 251 -17.42 -1.97 -3.47
N PRO A 252 -16.88 -3.03 -4.10
CA PRO A 252 -16.20 -2.93 -5.39
C PRO A 252 -17.13 -2.43 -6.51
N THR A 253 -18.44 -2.67 -6.41
CA THR A 253 -19.41 -2.24 -7.43
C THR A 253 -19.57 -0.72 -7.52
N ALA A 254 -19.17 0.01 -6.47
CA ALA A 254 -19.22 1.47 -6.44
C ALA A 254 -17.96 2.14 -7.03
N VAL A 255 -16.92 1.37 -7.39
CA VAL A 255 -15.68 1.92 -7.95
C VAL A 255 -15.86 2.16 -9.46
N CYS A 256 -15.81 3.43 -9.85
CA CYS A 256 -16.02 3.87 -11.26
C CYS A 256 -14.70 4.16 -12.01
N ALA A 257 -13.56 4.18 -11.34
CA ALA A 257 -12.26 4.39 -11.98
C ALA A 257 -11.78 3.14 -12.73
N PRO A 258 -10.95 3.26 -13.80
CA PRO A 258 -10.21 2.16 -14.37
C PRO A 258 -9.37 1.42 -13.31
N VAL A 259 -9.38 0.08 -13.30
CA VAL A 259 -8.71 -0.76 -12.30
C VAL A 259 -7.77 -1.76 -12.96
N ALA A 260 -6.53 -1.85 -12.47
CA ALA A 260 -5.64 -2.99 -12.69
C ALA A 260 -5.42 -3.74 -11.37
N ILE A 261 -5.65 -5.04 -11.38
CA ILE A 261 -5.27 -5.96 -10.32
C ILE A 261 -3.95 -6.60 -10.76
N ILE A 262 -2.88 -6.42 -9.99
CA ILE A 262 -1.58 -7.02 -10.27
C ILE A 262 -1.20 -7.90 -9.07
N ARG A 263 -0.81 -9.15 -9.34
CA ARG A 263 -0.50 -10.12 -8.29
C ARG A 263 0.63 -11.07 -8.67
N GLY A 264 1.28 -11.61 -7.67
CA GLY A 264 2.27 -12.66 -7.84
C GLY A 264 1.61 -14.03 -8.06
N GLU A 265 2.29 -14.91 -8.80
CA GLU A 265 1.87 -16.30 -8.99
C GLU A 265 1.82 -17.07 -7.66
N TRP A 266 2.72 -16.73 -6.75
CA TRP A 266 2.87 -17.36 -5.43
C TRP A 266 2.27 -16.53 -4.30
N ASP A 267 1.43 -15.54 -4.60
CA ASP A 267 0.78 -14.70 -3.59
C ASP A 267 -0.24 -15.52 -2.79
N GLY A 268 0.05 -15.82 -1.51
CA GLY A 268 -0.82 -16.59 -0.62
C GLY A 268 -2.03 -15.82 -0.10
N LEU A 269 -2.04 -14.49 -0.23
CA LEU A 269 -3.14 -13.66 0.26
C LEU A 269 -4.23 -13.41 -0.79
N ILE A 270 -3.92 -13.56 -2.09
CA ILE A 270 -4.88 -13.48 -3.18
C ILE A 270 -4.64 -14.57 -4.22
N ASN A 271 -5.59 -15.44 -4.43
CA ASN A 271 -5.54 -16.52 -5.41
C ASN A 271 -6.36 -16.22 -6.68
N ASP A 272 -6.43 -17.18 -7.60
CA ASP A 272 -7.14 -17.02 -8.88
C ASP A 272 -8.66 -16.83 -8.69
N ASP A 273 -9.27 -17.50 -7.72
CA ASP A 273 -10.70 -17.36 -7.41
C ASP A 273 -11.01 -16.00 -6.77
N ASP A 274 -10.15 -15.55 -5.85
CA ASP A 274 -10.23 -14.24 -5.24
C ASP A 274 -10.18 -13.13 -6.31
N THR A 275 -9.24 -13.25 -7.24
CA THR A 275 -9.05 -12.25 -8.31
C THR A 275 -10.20 -12.26 -9.31
N ARG A 276 -10.67 -13.44 -9.72
CA ARG A 276 -11.83 -13.55 -10.60
C ARG A 276 -13.05 -12.89 -10.00
N TRP A 277 -13.32 -13.20 -8.71
CA TRP A 277 -14.42 -12.57 -7.99
C TRP A 277 -14.29 -11.04 -7.95
N LEU A 278 -13.10 -10.54 -7.60
CA LEU A 278 -12.85 -9.10 -7.48
C LEU A 278 -12.94 -8.38 -8.83
N PHE A 279 -12.40 -9.00 -9.89
CA PHE A 279 -12.49 -8.50 -11.27
C PHE A 279 -13.94 -8.35 -11.73
N ASP A 280 -14.79 -9.34 -11.46
CA ASP A 280 -16.20 -9.30 -11.81
C ASP A 280 -16.94 -8.24 -10.96
N ALA A 281 -16.60 -8.13 -9.68
CA ALA A 281 -17.21 -7.21 -8.75
C ALA A 281 -16.96 -5.72 -9.09
N PHE A 282 -15.86 -5.37 -9.76
CA PHE A 282 -15.64 -4.00 -10.29
C PHE A 282 -16.53 -3.73 -11.51
N SER A 283 -17.84 -3.89 -11.36
CA SER A 283 -18.81 -3.85 -12.47
C SER A 283 -18.99 -2.47 -13.12
N GLN A 284 -18.71 -1.38 -12.40
CA GLN A 284 -18.77 -0.02 -12.93
C GLN A 284 -17.44 0.52 -13.44
N SER A 285 -16.35 -0.24 -13.29
CA SER A 285 -15.06 0.16 -13.84
C SER A 285 -15.05 0.05 -15.37
N PRO A 286 -14.74 1.12 -16.11
CA PRO A 286 -14.78 1.11 -17.59
C PRO A 286 -13.63 0.30 -18.20
N VAL A 287 -12.54 0.10 -17.47
CA VAL A 287 -11.38 -0.69 -17.92
C VAL A 287 -10.88 -1.51 -16.74
N LYS A 288 -10.81 -2.81 -16.93
CA LYS A 288 -10.28 -3.74 -15.93
C LYS A 288 -9.16 -4.59 -16.50
N ARG A 289 -8.12 -4.84 -15.69
CA ARG A 289 -7.05 -5.79 -16.01
C ARG A 289 -6.78 -6.69 -14.81
N ASP A 290 -6.54 -7.98 -15.07
CA ASP A 290 -5.94 -8.95 -14.14
C ASP A 290 -4.57 -9.35 -14.69
N ILE A 291 -3.50 -9.07 -13.95
CA ILE A 291 -2.12 -9.31 -14.35
C ILE A 291 -1.46 -10.20 -13.30
N LYS A 292 -1.08 -11.41 -13.70
CA LYS A 292 -0.40 -12.39 -12.85
C LYS A 292 1.08 -12.48 -13.27
N ILE A 293 1.98 -12.16 -12.34
CA ILE A 293 3.42 -12.17 -12.58
C ILE A 293 4.01 -13.46 -11.99
N SER A 294 4.72 -14.23 -12.83
CA SER A 294 5.33 -15.49 -12.42
C SER A 294 6.46 -15.30 -11.42
N ARG A 295 6.67 -16.32 -10.57
CA ARG A 295 7.77 -16.40 -9.60
C ARG A 295 7.83 -15.17 -8.66
N ALA A 296 6.68 -14.70 -8.22
CA ALA A 296 6.52 -13.53 -7.37
C ALA A 296 5.50 -13.80 -6.26
N THR A 297 5.77 -13.29 -5.06
CA THR A 297 4.89 -13.41 -3.90
C THR A 297 4.07 -12.15 -3.66
N HIS A 298 3.43 -12.05 -2.51
CA HIS A 298 2.71 -10.86 -2.05
C HIS A 298 3.58 -9.61 -1.90
N LEU A 299 4.90 -9.80 -1.75
CA LEU A 299 5.87 -8.72 -1.53
C LEU A 299 6.71 -8.41 -2.78
N MET A 300 6.22 -8.77 -3.95
CA MET A 300 6.89 -8.68 -5.26
C MET A 300 7.56 -7.32 -5.53
N HIS A 301 7.06 -6.23 -4.98
CA HIS A 301 7.66 -4.90 -5.15
C HIS A 301 9.07 -4.76 -4.57
N LEU A 302 9.49 -5.71 -3.73
CA LEU A 302 10.83 -5.80 -3.12
C LEU A 302 11.62 -7.02 -3.61
N GLU A 303 11.07 -7.83 -4.50
CA GLU A 303 11.63 -9.11 -4.96
C GLU A 303 12.33 -9.00 -6.32
N ALA A 304 12.78 -10.14 -6.81
CA ALA A 304 13.44 -10.25 -8.12
C ALA A 304 12.55 -9.76 -9.27
N GLN A 305 11.25 -10.01 -9.18
CA GLN A 305 10.26 -9.62 -10.20
C GLN A 305 9.71 -8.20 -10.07
N ARG A 306 10.28 -7.38 -9.19
CA ARG A 306 9.83 -5.99 -8.97
C ARG A 306 9.73 -5.15 -10.23
N MET A 307 10.65 -5.36 -11.19
CA MET A 307 10.65 -4.61 -12.45
C MET A 307 9.41 -4.89 -13.30
N ALA A 308 8.95 -6.14 -13.37
CA ALA A 308 7.74 -6.50 -14.09
C ALA A 308 6.50 -5.80 -13.49
N LEU A 309 6.40 -5.76 -12.14
CA LEU A 309 5.35 -4.99 -11.47
C LEU A 309 5.38 -3.49 -11.84
N TRP A 310 6.58 -2.89 -11.89
CA TRP A 310 6.73 -1.48 -12.23
C TRP A 310 6.28 -1.21 -13.67
N GLU A 311 6.72 -2.01 -14.62
CA GLU A 311 6.38 -1.88 -16.04
C GLU A 311 4.87 -2.03 -16.27
N GLU A 312 4.24 -3.05 -15.69
CA GLU A 312 2.81 -3.29 -15.83
C GLU A 312 1.97 -2.16 -15.20
N SER A 313 2.37 -1.67 -14.03
CA SER A 313 1.70 -0.55 -13.38
C SER A 313 1.83 0.75 -14.17
N ILE A 314 3.03 1.08 -14.66
CA ILE A 314 3.28 2.26 -15.50
C ILE A 314 2.51 2.16 -16.82
N GLY A 315 2.54 1.00 -17.47
CA GLY A 315 1.79 0.73 -18.69
C GLY A 315 0.28 0.95 -18.53
N PHE A 316 -0.29 0.53 -17.40
CA PHE A 316 -1.69 0.78 -17.09
C PHE A 316 -1.97 2.27 -16.78
N LEU A 317 -1.12 2.92 -15.99
CA LEU A 317 -1.27 4.33 -15.64
C LEU A 317 -1.13 5.27 -16.85
N ASN A 318 -0.35 4.88 -17.85
CA ASN A 318 -0.23 5.61 -19.12
C ASN A 318 -1.47 5.49 -20.02
N GLY A 319 -2.49 4.71 -19.61
CA GLY A 319 -3.66 4.48 -20.44
C GLY A 319 -3.40 3.53 -21.60
N ALA A 320 -2.27 2.78 -21.58
CA ALA A 320 -1.99 1.77 -22.59
C ALA A 320 -3.06 0.65 -22.55
N GLY A 321 -3.97 0.69 -23.48
CA GLY A 321 -5.06 -0.25 -23.68
C GLY A 321 -5.65 -0.01 -25.06
N PRO A 322 -6.36 -1.00 -25.66
CA PRO A 322 -7.02 -0.74 -26.92
C PRO A 322 -7.92 0.48 -26.79
N ALA A 323 -7.78 1.42 -27.73
CA ALA A 323 -8.74 2.51 -27.86
C ALA A 323 -10.13 1.86 -27.93
N LEU A 324 -11.04 2.28 -27.05
CA LEU A 324 -12.44 1.87 -27.21
C LEU A 324 -12.85 2.32 -28.60
N VAL A 325 -13.12 1.39 -29.49
CA VAL A 325 -13.69 1.69 -30.79
C VAL A 325 -15.06 2.29 -30.51
N PRO A 326 -15.36 3.55 -30.90
CA PRO A 326 -16.70 4.07 -30.73
C PRO A 326 -17.69 3.14 -31.42
N ALA A 327 -18.80 2.82 -30.74
CA ALA A 327 -19.87 2.00 -31.28
C ALA A 327 -20.53 2.67 -32.48
#